data_b5e041c0067461f6ebbb394552a7b380
#
_entry.id   b5e041c0067461f6ebbb394552a7b380
#
_cell.length_a   1.000
_cell.length_b   1.000
_cell.length_c   1.000
_cell.angle_alpha   90.00
_cell.angle_beta   90.00
_cell.angle_gamma   90.00
#
_symmetry.space_group_name_H-M   'P 1'
#
loop_
_entity.id
_entity.type
_entity.pdbx_description
1 polymer ?
#
loop_
_entity_poly.entity_id
_entity_poly.type
_entity_poly.pdbx_seq_one_letter_code
_entity_poly.pdbx_strand_id
1 'polypeptide(L)'
;TVKTYSWSNAVPGDVSWDGRSDDGTAAPAGEYRYVLEATDQAGNESGEILLEGIVLDRTETPIELLIEPRYISPNGDGVQDTATVYFDQSVKEGIIAWYWSVTNRRNEVMASGKEEGRVPEKITLNGDFGGLENLPEGVYKLSHAVEYFNGNRPSVEEFFEIDVTPPEISVYIENPIFSPDGDGVKETTEISFKSNEKVSWQGSIVDESGRDVLNTSSERTTSLIVWDGTTGDDEDTRPGTYKILAAFTDRAGNKTDITPRPIKIDIEPVEVKLAAAERGFSPNGDGKSDKLTFRIDSNQYEEVQRWTLNILNPSGEVQRVFSGEDVMPAEVAWDGNLSRTGEVESGQAPEGSYTAEIDVLYKKGARAGDRSDSFVLDVTPPRVGVKVAPDPFARTNGTIEGEVFITLNVEEENAISEWEMDLLDSKGEVIRTYTGGGDPSGDITWSPGKEDEGVKLETELFTLKLQVTDEAGNVRDYSQKVPLDVFLVKRDGKLYIAVPNIIFGAYQYALDSRGPEMEKRNLDSINRVYEIYRRYSDRKLLLEGHALNIYRGVNPKKEAEEEKVLVPLTENRAKTVKNALVERGMDPDRIEIQFFGGTRPIVSVHDLDVRWKNRRVEFIMKEK
;
A
#
# COMPACT_ATOMS: atom_id res chain seq x y z
N THR A 1 -46.88 99.28 17.41
CA THR A 1 -47.76 98.28 16.78
C THR A 1 -46.88 97.32 15.98
N VAL A 2 -47.11 96.06 16.17
CA VAL A 2 -46.31 94.97 15.51
C VAL A 2 -47.14 94.42 14.35
N LYS A 3 -48.43 94.23 14.54
CA LYS A 3 -49.39 93.75 13.54
C LYS A 3 -50.66 94.52 13.58
N THR A 4 -51.12 94.87 12.40
CA THR A 4 -52.40 95.65 12.27
C THR A 4 -53.37 94.82 11.41
N TYR A 5 -54.59 94.73 11.90
CA TYR A 5 -55.72 94.16 11.16
C TYR A 5 -56.77 95.28 10.96
N SER A 6 -57.35 95.41 9.78
CA SER A 6 -58.35 96.39 9.47
C SER A 6 -59.57 95.78 8.79
N TRP A 7 -60.73 96.12 9.21
CA TRP A 7 -62.00 95.69 8.62
C TRP A 7 -62.88 96.91 8.32
N SER A 8 -63.62 96.92 7.30
CA SER A 8 -64.60 97.93 6.95
C SER A 8 -65.96 97.29 6.74
N ASN A 9 -66.99 97.89 7.40
CA ASN A 9 -68.40 97.46 7.32
C ASN A 9 -68.62 95.97 7.75
N ALA A 10 -67.76 95.43 8.54
CA ALA A 10 -67.89 94.10 9.07
C ALA A 10 -67.37 94.05 10.50
N VAL A 11 -67.95 93.18 11.29
CA VAL A 11 -67.38 92.80 12.61
C VAL A 11 -66.44 91.62 12.37
N PRO A 12 -65.21 91.73 12.78
CA PRO A 12 -64.30 90.58 12.60
C PRO A 12 -64.82 89.40 13.43
N GLY A 13 -64.63 88.21 12.85
CA GLY A 13 -64.74 86.93 13.59
C GLY A 13 -63.51 86.73 14.48
N ASP A 14 -63.05 85.47 14.55
CA ASP A 14 -61.81 85.15 15.26
C ASP A 14 -60.59 85.76 14.57
N VAL A 15 -59.74 86.42 15.33
CA VAL A 15 -58.45 86.96 14.82
C VAL A 15 -57.32 86.13 15.41
N SER A 16 -56.50 85.62 14.53
CA SER A 16 -55.30 84.88 14.92
C SER A 16 -54.05 85.66 14.52
N TRP A 17 -53.05 85.68 15.40
CA TRP A 17 -51.72 86.20 15.11
C TRP A 17 -50.72 85.08 15.10
N ASP A 18 -49.92 85.00 14.01
CA ASP A 18 -48.88 83.98 13.77
C ASP A 18 -47.51 84.39 14.36
N GLY A 19 -47.46 85.41 15.18
CA GLY A 19 -46.21 85.92 15.78
C GLY A 19 -45.32 86.68 14.79
N ARG A 20 -45.87 87.13 13.64
CA ARG A 20 -45.15 87.95 12.67
C ARG A 20 -45.70 89.38 12.62
N SER A 21 -44.78 90.32 12.34
CA SER A 21 -45.12 91.74 12.12
C SER A 21 -45.77 91.94 10.72
N ASP A 22 -46.20 93.20 10.42
CA ASP A 22 -46.81 93.53 9.14
C ASP A 22 -45.90 93.34 7.94
N ASP A 23 -44.58 93.42 8.09
CA ASP A 23 -43.61 93.18 7.06
C ASP A 23 -43.24 91.67 6.88
N GLY A 24 -43.89 90.79 7.63
CA GLY A 24 -43.68 89.36 7.61
C GLY A 24 -42.49 88.92 8.44
N THR A 25 -41.75 89.82 9.09
CA THR A 25 -40.62 89.41 9.95
C THR A 25 -41.16 88.83 11.28
N ALA A 26 -40.37 87.96 11.85
CA ALA A 26 -40.71 87.36 13.14
C ALA A 26 -40.68 88.46 14.25
N ALA A 27 -41.75 88.64 15.01
CA ALA A 27 -41.81 89.57 16.14
C ALA A 27 -40.85 89.07 17.25
N PRO A 28 -40.18 89.95 17.98
CA PRO A 28 -39.32 89.54 19.12
C PRO A 28 -40.14 88.78 20.18
N ALA A 29 -39.46 87.90 20.92
CA ALA A 29 -40.06 87.29 22.11
C ALA A 29 -40.39 88.37 23.13
N GLY A 30 -41.52 88.24 23.79
CA GLY A 30 -41.95 89.19 24.77
C GLY A 30 -43.47 89.17 24.99
N GLU A 31 -43.92 90.11 25.86
CA GLU A 31 -45.34 90.26 26.19
C GLU A 31 -45.99 91.21 25.20
N TYR A 32 -47.14 90.90 24.68
CA TYR A 32 -47.90 91.61 23.69
C TYR A 32 -49.32 91.89 24.23
N ARG A 33 -49.93 92.92 23.69
CA ARG A 33 -51.33 93.22 23.95
C ARG A 33 -52.08 93.40 22.63
N TYR A 34 -53.27 92.92 22.58
CA TYR A 34 -54.21 93.17 21.50
C TYR A 34 -55.01 94.38 21.84
N VAL A 35 -55.07 95.34 20.91
CA VAL A 35 -55.87 96.59 21.05
C VAL A 35 -56.89 96.55 19.93
N LEU A 36 -58.19 96.67 20.29
CA LEU A 36 -59.26 96.77 19.31
C LEU A 36 -59.89 98.20 19.48
N GLU A 37 -59.92 98.93 18.40
CA GLU A 37 -60.61 100.17 18.26
C GLU A 37 -61.66 100.04 17.15
N ALA A 38 -62.88 100.56 17.35
CA ALA A 38 -63.92 100.55 16.32
C ALA A 38 -64.56 101.95 16.23
N THR A 39 -64.84 102.36 15.00
CA THR A 39 -65.52 103.62 14.72
C THR A 39 -66.80 103.30 13.93
N ASP A 40 -67.94 103.81 14.39
CA ASP A 40 -69.23 103.66 13.70
C ASP A 40 -69.34 104.62 12.47
N GLN A 41 -70.36 104.47 11.66
CA GLN A 41 -70.57 105.33 10.49
C GLN A 41 -70.92 106.80 10.86
N ALA A 42 -71.30 107.12 12.11
CA ALA A 42 -71.57 108.45 12.64
C ALA A 42 -70.29 109.09 13.20
N GLY A 43 -69.15 108.36 13.22
CA GLY A 43 -67.88 108.85 13.73
C GLY A 43 -67.71 108.67 15.26
N ASN A 44 -68.55 107.89 15.94
CA ASN A 44 -68.34 107.57 17.33
C ASN A 44 -67.29 106.45 17.51
N GLU A 45 -66.33 106.68 18.37
CA GLU A 45 -65.23 105.69 18.66
C GLU A 45 -65.64 104.84 19.86
N SER A 46 -65.29 103.57 19.86
CA SER A 46 -65.56 102.63 20.96
C SER A 46 -64.69 102.83 22.19
N GLY A 47 -63.62 103.59 22.06
CA GLY A 47 -62.52 103.53 23.00
C GLY A 47 -61.70 102.26 22.80
N GLU A 48 -60.51 102.21 23.41
CA GLU A 48 -59.59 101.01 23.32
C GLU A 48 -60.19 99.86 24.14
N ILE A 49 -60.31 98.68 23.50
CA ILE A 49 -60.54 97.38 24.13
C ILE A 49 -59.22 96.68 24.21
N LEU A 50 -58.72 96.34 25.38
CA LEU A 50 -57.43 95.76 25.60
C LEU A 50 -57.55 94.28 25.99
N LEU A 51 -56.77 93.42 25.34
CA LEU A 51 -56.47 92.07 25.80
C LEU A 51 -54.97 92.02 26.08
N GLU A 52 -54.59 91.88 27.35
CA GLU A 52 -53.21 91.87 27.83
C GLU A 52 -52.77 90.43 28.16
N GLY A 53 -51.43 90.20 28.29
CA GLY A 53 -50.88 88.94 28.72
C GLY A 53 -50.69 87.92 27.59
N ILE A 54 -50.64 88.40 26.33
CA ILE A 54 -50.26 87.51 25.21
C ILE A 54 -48.73 87.40 25.18
N VAL A 55 -48.21 86.24 25.56
CA VAL A 55 -46.75 85.98 25.58
C VAL A 55 -46.35 85.28 24.31
N LEU A 56 -45.44 85.90 23.54
CA LEU A 56 -44.75 85.27 22.45
C LEU A 56 -43.41 84.70 22.98
N ASP A 57 -43.35 83.42 23.22
CA ASP A 57 -42.18 82.72 23.66
C ASP A 57 -41.54 82.03 22.47
N ARG A 58 -40.27 82.34 22.20
CA ARG A 58 -39.44 81.77 21.12
C ARG A 58 -38.22 81.04 21.66
N THR A 59 -38.24 80.66 22.91
CA THR A 59 -37.16 79.89 23.51
C THR A 59 -37.00 78.59 22.79
N GLU A 60 -35.79 78.36 22.25
CA GLU A 60 -35.45 77.09 21.69
C GLU A 60 -35.38 76.02 22.78
N THR A 61 -35.94 74.86 22.49
CA THR A 61 -36.06 73.75 23.46
C THR A 61 -35.42 72.50 22.90
N PRO A 62 -34.11 72.51 22.60
CA PRO A 62 -33.46 71.33 22.09
C PRO A 62 -33.51 70.22 23.14
N ILE A 63 -33.61 68.99 22.60
CA ILE A 63 -33.59 67.76 23.40
C ILE A 63 -32.55 66.79 22.79
N GLU A 64 -31.90 66.00 23.64
CA GLU A 64 -30.96 64.92 23.24
C GLU A 64 -31.42 63.59 23.83
N LEU A 65 -31.04 62.49 23.14
CA LEU A 65 -31.35 61.14 23.54
C LEU A 65 -30.08 60.30 23.34
N LEU A 66 -29.70 59.57 24.37
CA LEU A 66 -28.55 58.65 24.31
C LEU A 66 -28.96 57.29 24.88
N ILE A 67 -28.55 56.22 24.20
CA ILE A 67 -28.76 54.82 24.62
C ILE A 67 -27.40 54.15 24.81
N GLU A 68 -27.13 53.65 26.02
CA GLU A 68 -25.88 52.97 26.36
C GLU A 68 -26.11 51.71 27.20
N PRO A 69 -25.59 50.54 26.79
CA PRO A 69 -25.03 50.26 25.46
C PRO A 69 -26.13 50.25 24.38
N ARG A 70 -25.73 50.45 23.10
CA ARG A 70 -26.67 50.37 21.95
C ARG A 70 -27.04 48.97 21.55
N TYR A 71 -26.28 47.96 21.98
CA TYR A 71 -26.48 46.55 21.71
C TYR A 71 -26.80 45.85 23.02
N ILE A 72 -27.92 45.18 23.11
CA ILE A 72 -28.37 44.51 24.33
C ILE A 72 -28.74 43.07 24.06
N SER A 73 -28.43 42.19 25.01
CA SER A 73 -28.80 40.80 25.02
C SER A 73 -29.55 40.45 26.30
N PRO A 74 -30.87 40.66 26.35
CA PRO A 74 -31.67 40.41 27.55
C PRO A 74 -31.90 38.88 27.75
N ASN A 75 -30.82 38.09 27.84
CA ASN A 75 -30.81 36.65 28.01
C ASN A 75 -30.66 36.21 29.48
N GLY A 76 -30.39 37.15 30.39
CA GLY A 76 -30.28 36.91 31.82
C GLY A 76 -28.91 36.40 32.30
N ASP A 77 -27.86 36.51 31.49
CA ASP A 77 -26.49 36.10 31.86
C ASP A 77 -25.68 37.16 32.61
N GLY A 78 -26.22 38.36 32.74
CA GLY A 78 -25.60 39.51 33.42
C GLY A 78 -24.70 40.35 32.51
N VAL A 79 -24.63 40.07 31.21
CA VAL A 79 -23.81 40.82 30.23
C VAL A 79 -24.73 41.56 29.26
N GLN A 80 -24.75 42.90 29.32
CA GLN A 80 -25.57 43.75 28.45
C GLN A 80 -27.06 43.34 28.40
N ASP A 81 -27.59 42.79 29.49
CA ASP A 81 -29.02 42.44 29.60
C ASP A 81 -29.92 43.69 29.49
N THR A 82 -29.38 44.86 29.77
CA THR A 82 -30.11 46.13 29.81
C THR A 82 -29.30 47.27 29.20
N ALA A 83 -29.98 48.27 28.66
CA ALA A 83 -29.37 49.54 28.31
C ALA A 83 -29.99 50.68 29.20
N THR A 84 -29.24 51.72 29.36
CA THR A 84 -29.77 53.00 30.00
C THR A 84 -30.06 54.01 28.90
N VAL A 85 -31.26 54.51 28.89
CA VAL A 85 -31.68 55.61 28.03
C VAL A 85 -31.59 56.92 28.86
N TYR A 86 -30.81 57.86 28.39
CA TYR A 86 -30.61 59.14 28.95
C TYR A 86 -31.40 60.17 28.13
N PHE A 87 -32.21 60.99 28.80
CA PHE A 87 -32.98 62.11 28.23
C PHE A 87 -32.40 63.42 28.72
N ASP A 88 -31.90 64.23 27.80
CA ASP A 88 -31.48 65.60 28.18
C ASP A 88 -32.34 66.66 27.50
N GLN A 89 -32.87 67.58 28.29
CA GLN A 89 -33.67 68.68 27.86
C GLN A 89 -33.00 69.96 28.35
N SER A 90 -32.59 70.80 27.42
CA SER A 90 -32.01 72.12 27.79
C SER A 90 -32.97 73.01 28.59
N VAL A 91 -34.27 72.82 28.38
CA VAL A 91 -35.34 73.52 29.13
C VAL A 91 -36.20 72.51 29.88
N LYS A 92 -36.20 72.52 31.18
CA LYS A 92 -36.91 71.54 32.03
C LYS A 92 -38.27 72.04 32.53
N GLU A 93 -38.56 73.34 32.31
CA GLU A 93 -39.83 73.96 32.70
C GLU A 93 -40.76 74.13 31.49
N GLY A 94 -42.06 74.24 31.73
CA GLY A 94 -43.05 74.44 30.68
C GLY A 94 -43.38 73.24 29.86
N ILE A 95 -43.00 72.03 30.30
CA ILE A 95 -43.32 70.73 29.64
C ILE A 95 -44.81 70.43 29.96
N ILE A 96 -45.60 70.17 28.91
CA ILE A 96 -46.97 69.67 28.99
C ILE A 96 -46.96 68.13 29.05
N ALA A 97 -46.32 67.56 28.07
CA ALA A 97 -46.26 66.11 27.91
C ALA A 97 -44.98 65.71 27.16
N TRP A 98 -44.55 64.47 27.32
CA TRP A 98 -43.52 63.87 26.50
C TRP A 98 -44.05 62.56 25.91
N TYR A 99 -43.50 62.23 24.72
CA TYR A 99 -43.94 61.11 23.94
C TYR A 99 -42.71 60.23 23.66
N TRP A 100 -42.93 58.94 23.61
CA TRP A 100 -41.95 58.01 23.15
C TRP A 100 -42.61 56.97 22.26
N SER A 101 -41.83 56.41 21.28
CA SER A 101 -42.25 55.30 20.48
C SER A 101 -41.06 54.47 20.08
N VAL A 102 -41.22 53.15 20.14
CA VAL A 102 -40.26 52.17 19.61
C VAL A 102 -40.83 51.61 18.34
N THR A 103 -40.04 51.69 17.25
CA THR A 103 -40.40 51.12 15.94
C THR A 103 -39.34 50.16 15.47
N ASN A 104 -39.75 49.09 14.74
CA ASN A 104 -38.84 48.19 14.11
C ASN A 104 -38.32 48.77 12.77
N ARG A 105 -37.45 48.02 12.04
CA ARG A 105 -36.91 48.42 10.72
C ARG A 105 -37.97 48.67 9.65
N ARG A 106 -39.23 48.18 9.82
CA ARG A 106 -40.36 48.42 8.91
C ARG A 106 -41.19 49.61 9.30
N ASN A 107 -40.75 50.40 10.30
CA ASN A 107 -41.49 51.46 10.91
C ASN A 107 -42.85 51.05 11.55
N GLU A 108 -42.99 49.76 11.87
CA GLU A 108 -44.13 49.29 12.66
C GLU A 108 -43.92 49.68 14.13
N VAL A 109 -44.92 50.26 14.72
CA VAL A 109 -44.86 50.68 16.13
C VAL A 109 -45.01 49.44 17.01
N MET A 110 -43.97 49.14 17.75
CA MET A 110 -43.93 48.00 18.68
C MET A 110 -44.51 48.39 20.02
N ALA A 111 -44.21 49.64 20.46
CA ALA A 111 -44.82 50.27 21.65
C ALA A 111 -44.70 51.75 21.54
N SER A 112 -45.57 52.44 22.23
CA SER A 112 -45.58 53.93 22.39
C SER A 112 -46.27 54.37 23.66
N GLY A 113 -45.87 55.50 24.15
CA GLY A 113 -46.49 56.11 25.35
C GLY A 113 -46.53 57.62 25.28
N LYS A 114 -47.45 58.16 26.05
CA LYS A 114 -47.55 59.58 26.34
C LYS A 114 -47.61 59.76 27.87
N GLU A 115 -46.71 60.58 28.40
CA GLU A 115 -46.62 60.86 29.80
C GLU A 115 -46.78 62.37 30.02
N GLU A 116 -47.42 62.78 31.12
CA GLU A 116 -47.59 64.20 31.48
C GLU A 116 -46.54 64.66 32.50
N GLY A 117 -46.10 65.86 32.37
CA GLY A 117 -45.16 66.47 33.28
C GLY A 117 -43.68 66.19 32.95
N ARG A 118 -42.87 66.06 33.98
CA ARG A 118 -41.41 66.05 33.87
C ARG A 118 -40.90 64.81 33.16
N VAL A 119 -40.02 64.97 32.18
CA VAL A 119 -39.26 63.84 31.54
C VAL A 119 -38.27 63.32 32.58
N PRO A 120 -38.17 62.01 32.77
CA PRO A 120 -37.13 61.39 33.61
C PRO A 120 -35.73 61.64 33.02
N GLU A 121 -34.71 61.75 33.88
CA GLU A 121 -33.32 61.92 33.40
C GLU A 121 -32.80 60.65 32.75
N LYS A 122 -33.24 59.49 33.23
CA LYS A 122 -32.87 58.17 32.66
C LYS A 122 -33.94 57.13 32.96
N ILE A 123 -33.98 56.13 32.11
CA ILE A 123 -34.74 54.87 32.28
C ILE A 123 -33.88 53.66 31.89
N THR A 124 -34.27 52.51 32.39
CA THR A 124 -33.62 51.24 31.99
C THR A 124 -34.43 50.60 30.88
N LEU A 125 -33.71 50.22 29.78
CA LEU A 125 -34.25 49.49 28.67
C LEU A 125 -33.75 48.05 28.80
N ASN A 126 -34.64 47.13 29.10
CA ASN A 126 -34.31 45.70 29.33
C ASN A 126 -35.11 44.74 28.43
N GLY A 127 -35.57 45.24 27.30
CA GLY A 127 -36.51 44.51 26.46
C GLY A 127 -37.97 44.66 26.87
N ASP A 128 -38.24 45.15 28.10
CA ASP A 128 -39.58 45.27 28.70
C ASP A 128 -40.11 46.73 28.75
N PHE A 129 -39.40 47.64 28.14
CA PHE A 129 -39.73 49.06 28.21
C PHE A 129 -41.14 49.35 27.68
N GLY A 130 -41.99 49.85 28.56
CA GLY A 130 -43.34 50.30 28.20
C GLY A 130 -44.27 49.22 27.64
N GLY A 131 -44.09 47.92 28.04
CA GLY A 131 -44.88 46.82 27.53
C GLY A 131 -44.25 46.14 26.29
N LEU A 132 -42.99 46.43 26.03
CA LEU A 132 -42.18 45.76 25.00
C LEU A 132 -41.70 44.36 25.45
N GLU A 133 -42.49 43.73 26.33
CA GLU A 133 -42.19 42.37 26.79
C GLU A 133 -41.89 41.47 25.60
N ASN A 134 -40.64 40.92 25.55
CA ASN A 134 -40.18 40.00 24.53
C ASN A 134 -40.14 40.58 23.10
N LEU A 135 -39.57 41.77 22.91
CA LEU A 135 -39.21 42.24 21.58
C LEU A 135 -38.33 41.18 20.89
N PRO A 136 -38.68 40.76 19.68
CA PRO A 136 -37.80 39.88 18.89
C PRO A 136 -36.44 40.52 18.66
N GLU A 137 -35.44 39.66 18.35
CA GLU A 137 -34.16 40.15 17.87
C GLU A 137 -34.32 41.09 16.68
N GLY A 138 -33.54 42.16 16.67
CA GLY A 138 -33.55 43.12 15.59
C GLY A 138 -33.14 44.51 15.99
N VAL A 139 -33.09 45.41 15.00
CA VAL A 139 -32.78 46.83 15.19
C VAL A 139 -34.06 47.59 15.35
N TYR A 140 -34.07 48.40 16.41
CA TYR A 140 -35.19 49.24 16.79
C TYR A 140 -34.77 50.70 16.81
N LYS A 141 -35.77 51.61 16.64
CA LYS A 141 -35.60 53.00 16.73
C LYS A 141 -36.49 53.54 17.89
N LEU A 142 -35.88 54.16 18.87
CA LEU A 142 -36.56 54.90 19.92
C LEU A 142 -36.68 56.36 19.48
N SER A 143 -37.91 56.86 19.32
CA SER A 143 -38.21 58.24 19.07
C SER A 143 -38.72 58.88 20.35
N HIS A 144 -38.21 60.06 20.71
CA HIS A 144 -38.61 60.85 21.86
C HIS A 144 -39.01 62.23 21.39
N ALA A 145 -40.13 62.77 21.91
CA ALA A 145 -40.61 64.14 21.66
C ALA A 145 -41.15 64.76 22.92
N VAL A 146 -40.94 66.05 23.09
CA VAL A 146 -41.43 66.84 24.25
C VAL A 146 -42.28 67.95 23.76
N GLU A 147 -43.49 68.16 24.35
CA GLU A 147 -44.42 69.19 24.05
C GLU A 147 -44.37 70.28 25.16
N TYR A 148 -44.11 71.52 24.76
CA TYR A 148 -43.96 72.65 25.65
C TYR A 148 -45.17 73.61 25.57
N PHE A 149 -45.44 74.37 26.64
CA PHE A 149 -46.49 75.35 26.67
C PHE A 149 -46.37 76.45 25.58
N ASN A 150 -45.16 76.69 25.07
CA ASN A 150 -44.92 77.62 23.97
C ASN A 150 -45.24 77.02 22.58
N GLY A 151 -45.74 75.80 22.55
CA GLY A 151 -46.04 75.05 21.30
C GLY A 151 -44.87 74.37 20.65
N ASN A 152 -43.68 74.52 21.20
CA ASN A 152 -42.51 73.74 20.68
C ASN A 152 -42.75 72.28 20.91
N ARG A 153 -42.36 71.50 19.89
CA ARG A 153 -42.39 70.01 19.95
C ARG A 153 -41.16 69.42 19.32
N PRO A 154 -39.99 69.61 19.95
CA PRO A 154 -38.79 68.98 19.49
C PRO A 154 -38.90 67.45 19.56
N SER A 155 -38.20 66.72 18.62
CA SER A 155 -38.11 65.29 18.60
C SER A 155 -36.71 64.88 18.25
N VAL A 156 -36.29 63.72 18.79
CA VAL A 156 -35.01 63.10 18.55
C VAL A 156 -35.19 61.56 18.43
N GLU A 157 -34.32 60.91 17.67
CA GLU A 157 -34.38 59.49 17.46
C GLU A 157 -33.00 58.88 17.69
N GLU A 158 -32.96 57.69 18.32
CA GLU A 158 -31.77 56.89 18.52
C GLU A 158 -32.07 55.40 18.20
N PHE A 159 -31.05 54.67 17.73
CA PHE A 159 -31.19 53.28 17.39
C PHE A 159 -30.56 52.42 18.47
N PHE A 160 -31.16 51.26 18.72
CA PHE A 160 -30.62 50.18 19.52
C PHE A 160 -30.91 48.82 18.86
N GLU A 161 -30.16 47.82 19.23
CA GLU A 161 -30.28 46.44 18.69
C GLU A 161 -30.45 45.45 19.83
N ILE A 162 -31.43 44.55 19.68
CA ILE A 162 -31.62 43.40 20.54
C ILE A 162 -31.08 42.20 19.79
N ASP A 163 -30.14 41.49 20.41
CA ASP A 163 -29.48 40.29 19.85
C ASP A 163 -29.13 39.34 20.99
N VAL A 164 -29.81 38.19 21.07
CA VAL A 164 -29.59 37.14 22.09
C VAL A 164 -28.95 35.90 21.51
N THR A 165 -28.63 35.91 20.22
CA THR A 165 -28.06 34.79 19.51
C THR A 165 -26.53 34.88 19.52
N PRO A 166 -25.82 33.88 20.09
CA PRO A 166 -24.35 33.84 20.03
C PRO A 166 -23.82 33.78 18.59
N PRO A 167 -22.65 34.37 18.31
CA PRO A 167 -22.08 34.39 16.97
C PRO A 167 -21.72 32.96 16.47
N GLU A 168 -22.04 32.68 15.20
CA GLU A 168 -21.63 31.43 14.53
C GLU A 168 -20.20 31.53 14.00
N ILE A 169 -19.33 30.60 14.45
CA ILE A 169 -17.92 30.61 14.13
C ILE A 169 -17.56 29.38 13.30
N SER A 170 -16.94 29.58 12.15
CA SER A 170 -16.29 28.54 11.38
C SER A 170 -14.77 28.66 11.47
N VAL A 171 -14.10 27.50 11.58
CA VAL A 171 -12.64 27.40 11.75
C VAL A 171 -12.06 26.55 10.64
N TYR A 172 -10.94 26.99 10.07
CA TYR A 172 -10.10 26.23 9.16
C TYR A 172 -8.66 26.22 9.66
N ILE A 173 -8.03 25.03 9.66
CA ILE A 173 -6.63 24.85 10.02
C ILE A 173 -5.94 24.24 8.81
N GLU A 174 -4.97 24.95 8.22
CA GLU A 174 -4.30 24.52 6.99
C GLU A 174 -3.37 23.33 7.23
N ASN A 175 -2.41 23.44 8.12
CA ASN A 175 -1.46 22.37 8.42
C ASN A 175 -1.65 21.90 9.87
N PRO A 176 -2.61 21.00 10.17
CA PRO A 176 -2.85 20.58 11.56
C PRO A 176 -1.69 19.73 12.13
N ILE A 177 -0.82 19.21 11.27
CA ILE A 177 0.47 18.60 11.61
C ILE A 177 1.52 19.36 10.82
N PHE A 178 2.49 19.97 11.51
CA PHE A 178 3.54 20.74 10.87
C PHE A 178 4.89 20.46 11.55
N SER A 179 5.99 20.81 10.87
CA SER A 179 7.35 20.50 11.27
C SER A 179 8.22 21.75 11.15
N PRO A 180 8.34 22.58 12.20
CA PRO A 180 9.23 23.74 12.20
C PRO A 180 10.69 23.31 12.43
N ASP A 181 11.28 22.59 11.47
CA ASP A 181 12.63 22.04 11.52
C ASP A 181 13.63 22.74 10.59
N GLY A 182 13.16 23.76 9.84
CA GLY A 182 13.97 24.59 8.97
C GLY A 182 14.22 24.02 7.58
N ASP A 183 13.49 22.97 7.16
CA ASP A 183 13.62 22.37 5.82
C ASP A 183 12.85 23.13 4.72
N GLY A 184 12.01 24.07 5.10
CA GLY A 184 11.17 24.89 4.22
C GLY A 184 9.82 24.25 3.87
N VAL A 185 9.44 23.13 4.51
CA VAL A 185 8.20 22.42 4.22
C VAL A 185 7.33 22.34 5.48
N LYS A 186 6.13 23.00 5.42
CA LYS A 186 5.19 23.04 6.55
C LYS A 186 5.81 23.53 7.87
N GLU A 187 6.60 24.57 7.77
CA GLU A 187 7.22 25.24 8.94
C GLU A 187 6.20 25.93 9.84
N THR A 188 5.00 26.20 9.33
CA THR A 188 3.96 26.93 10.02
C THR A 188 2.60 26.24 9.88
N THR A 189 1.70 26.53 10.81
CA THR A 189 0.28 26.25 10.70
C THR A 189 -0.50 27.54 10.60
N GLU A 190 -1.51 27.59 9.72
CA GLU A 190 -2.42 28.71 9.60
C GLU A 190 -3.80 28.34 10.17
N ILE A 191 -4.27 29.17 11.12
CA ILE A 191 -5.56 28.99 11.77
C ILE A 191 -6.42 30.21 11.43
N SER A 192 -7.47 30.01 10.68
CA SER A 192 -8.37 31.07 10.28
C SER A 192 -9.77 30.88 10.90
N PHE A 193 -10.30 31.98 11.41
CA PHE A 193 -11.65 32.06 11.98
C PHE A 193 -12.51 32.98 11.12
N LYS A 194 -13.76 32.61 10.91
CA LYS A 194 -14.77 33.41 10.23
C LYS A 194 -16.06 33.42 11.05
N SER A 195 -16.56 34.62 11.36
CA SER A 195 -17.84 34.82 12.00
C SER A 195 -18.89 35.30 10.98
N ASN A 196 -20.16 34.96 11.24
CA ASN A 196 -21.32 35.51 10.52
C ASN A 196 -21.55 37.00 10.78
N GLU A 197 -20.98 37.51 11.88
CA GLU A 197 -21.14 38.88 12.34
C GLU A 197 -19.87 39.50 12.91
N LYS A 198 -19.94 40.73 13.34
CA LYS A 198 -18.81 41.46 13.91
C LYS A 198 -18.59 41.06 15.38
N VAL A 199 -17.42 40.47 15.64
CA VAL A 199 -17.03 39.97 16.96
C VAL A 199 -15.73 40.59 17.43
N SER A 200 -15.55 40.65 18.74
CA SER A 200 -14.22 40.63 19.37
C SER A 200 -13.88 39.20 19.79
N TRP A 201 -12.64 38.79 19.69
CA TRP A 201 -12.23 37.47 20.14
C TRP A 201 -10.87 37.50 20.81
N GLN A 202 -10.67 36.54 21.69
CA GLN A 202 -9.38 36.21 22.31
C GLN A 202 -9.19 34.72 22.28
N GLY A 203 -7.94 34.29 22.09
CA GLY A 203 -7.62 32.87 22.03
C GLY A 203 -6.21 32.59 22.50
N SER A 204 -5.99 31.35 22.90
CA SER A 204 -4.68 30.85 23.27
C SER A 204 -4.44 29.50 22.59
N ILE A 205 -3.16 29.24 22.32
CA ILE A 205 -2.66 27.89 22.03
C ILE A 205 -2.08 27.37 23.33
N VAL A 206 -2.55 26.20 23.77
CA VAL A 206 -2.12 25.57 25.03
C VAL A 206 -1.48 24.21 24.77
N ASP A 207 -0.50 23.87 25.59
CA ASP A 207 0.13 22.54 25.57
C ASP A 207 -0.77 21.48 26.24
N GLU A 208 -0.34 20.23 26.25
CA GLU A 208 -1.08 19.11 26.85
C GLU A 208 -1.31 19.29 28.37
N SER A 209 -0.49 20.08 29.05
CA SER A 209 -0.65 20.41 30.46
C SER A 209 -1.65 21.53 30.70
N GLY A 210 -2.11 22.19 29.65
CA GLY A 210 -3.00 23.35 29.70
C GLY A 210 -2.26 24.68 29.93
N ARG A 211 -0.96 24.73 29.76
CA ARG A 211 -0.17 25.97 29.85
C ARG A 211 -0.25 26.73 28.54
N ASP A 212 -0.52 28.05 28.65
CA ASP A 212 -0.50 28.94 27.49
C ASP A 212 0.88 29.02 26.83
N VAL A 213 0.89 28.83 25.53
CA VAL A 213 2.07 28.90 24.67
C VAL A 213 2.03 30.19 23.86
N LEU A 214 0.88 30.52 23.29
CA LEU A 214 0.65 31.73 22.51
C LEU A 214 -0.71 32.30 22.84
N ASN A 215 -0.77 33.63 23.14
CA ASN A 215 -2.00 34.35 23.34
C ASN A 215 -2.20 35.38 22.22
N THR A 216 -3.43 35.50 21.74
CA THR A 216 -3.77 36.41 20.65
C THR A 216 -5.21 36.92 20.79
N SER A 217 -5.49 38.10 20.23
CA SER A 217 -6.81 38.69 20.22
C SER A 217 -7.03 39.57 18.99
N SER A 218 -8.28 39.77 18.59
CA SER A 218 -8.65 40.65 17.48
C SER A 218 -10.12 41.13 17.58
N GLU A 219 -10.45 42.24 16.92
CA GLU A 219 -11.80 42.78 16.77
C GLU A 219 -12.26 42.74 15.29
N ARG A 220 -12.15 41.63 14.63
CA ARG A 220 -12.47 41.49 13.21
C ARG A 220 -13.37 40.28 12.97
N THR A 221 -14.22 40.35 11.93
CA THR A 221 -15.06 39.21 11.48
C THR A 221 -14.25 38.05 10.89
N THR A 222 -13.02 38.28 10.47
CA THR A 222 -12.08 37.28 10.03
C THR A 222 -10.74 37.52 10.72
N SER A 223 -10.13 36.44 11.20
CA SER A 223 -8.84 36.50 11.88
C SER A 223 -7.99 35.33 11.40
N LEU A 224 -6.70 35.58 11.24
CA LEU A 224 -5.70 34.62 10.85
C LEU A 224 -4.59 34.61 11.92
N ILE A 225 -4.29 33.44 12.43
CA ILE A 225 -3.12 33.17 13.25
C ILE A 225 -2.17 32.34 12.39
N VAL A 226 -0.94 32.80 12.22
CA VAL A 226 0.17 32.01 11.67
C VAL A 226 1.06 31.66 12.84
N TRP A 227 1.18 30.37 13.12
CA TRP A 227 2.01 29.89 14.22
C TRP A 227 3.14 29.02 13.68
N ASP A 228 4.36 29.36 14.04
CA ASP A 228 5.61 28.71 13.62
C ASP A 228 6.17 27.76 14.69
N GLY A 229 5.39 27.45 15.72
CA GLY A 229 5.84 26.59 16.80
C GLY A 229 6.64 27.31 17.90
N THR A 230 6.70 28.63 17.87
CA THR A 230 7.33 29.40 18.96
C THR A 230 6.33 29.84 20.02
N THR A 231 6.85 30.16 21.20
CA THR A 231 6.06 30.80 22.27
C THR A 231 5.88 32.29 21.98
N GLY A 232 5.06 32.98 22.77
CA GLY A 232 4.93 34.45 22.71
C GLY A 232 6.24 35.23 22.98
N ASP A 233 7.25 34.58 23.51
CA ASP A 233 8.59 35.14 23.77
C ASP A 233 9.64 34.66 22.73
N ASP A 234 9.20 34.14 21.57
CA ASP A 234 10.01 33.61 20.47
C ASP A 234 10.92 32.41 20.86
N GLU A 235 10.53 31.66 21.87
CA GLU A 235 11.20 30.40 22.23
C GLU A 235 10.53 29.22 21.53
N ASP A 236 11.34 28.26 21.03
CA ASP A 236 10.82 27.03 20.41
C ASP A 236 10.01 26.21 21.40
N THR A 237 8.82 25.77 20.97
CA THR A 237 8.03 24.84 21.75
C THR A 237 8.50 23.39 21.56
N ARG A 238 8.12 22.51 22.46
CA ARG A 238 8.45 21.09 22.36
C ARG A 238 7.58 20.40 21.30
N PRO A 239 8.08 19.37 20.60
CA PRO A 239 7.21 18.50 19.82
C PRO A 239 6.08 17.94 20.69
N GLY A 240 4.86 17.90 20.15
CA GLY A 240 3.69 17.45 20.89
C GLY A 240 2.38 17.96 20.31
N THR A 241 1.30 17.71 21.03
CA THR A 241 -0.06 18.09 20.65
C THR A 241 -0.49 19.33 21.39
N TYR A 242 -1.05 20.28 20.66
CA TYR A 242 -1.50 21.57 21.17
C TYR A 242 -2.99 21.76 20.90
N LYS A 243 -3.67 22.45 21.82
CA LYS A 243 -5.09 22.78 21.68
C LYS A 243 -5.25 24.29 21.48
N ILE A 244 -6.21 24.66 20.66
CA ILE A 244 -6.62 26.03 20.46
C ILE A 244 -7.86 26.25 21.33
N LEU A 245 -7.84 27.25 22.16
CA LEU A 245 -8.97 27.72 22.93
C LEU A 245 -9.30 29.12 22.42
N ALA A 246 -10.53 29.38 21.97
CA ALA A 246 -10.91 30.69 21.50
C ALA A 246 -12.34 31.06 21.94
N ALA A 247 -12.49 32.26 22.48
CA ALA A 247 -13.74 32.83 22.92
C ALA A 247 -14.08 34.03 22.04
N PHE A 248 -15.25 34.03 21.45
CA PHE A 248 -15.78 35.08 20.59
C PHE A 248 -16.94 35.78 21.28
N THR A 249 -16.95 37.10 21.23
CA THR A 249 -18.01 37.92 21.81
C THR A 249 -18.51 38.89 20.76
N ASP A 250 -19.82 38.92 20.52
CA ASP A 250 -20.46 39.86 19.63
C ASP A 250 -20.62 41.27 20.29
N ARG A 251 -21.30 42.18 19.62
CA ARG A 251 -21.55 43.53 20.14
C ARG A 251 -22.54 43.57 21.28
N ALA A 252 -23.46 42.61 21.35
CA ALA A 252 -24.48 42.50 22.39
C ALA A 252 -23.97 41.75 23.63
N GLY A 253 -22.75 41.18 23.56
CA GLY A 253 -22.12 40.48 24.68
C GLY A 253 -22.31 38.95 24.63
N ASN A 254 -23.03 38.40 23.64
CA ASN A 254 -23.21 36.95 23.52
C ASN A 254 -21.88 36.29 23.18
N LYS A 255 -21.65 35.09 23.74
CA LYS A 255 -20.37 34.41 23.64
C LYS A 255 -20.48 33.05 22.95
N THR A 256 -19.48 32.73 22.14
CA THR A 256 -19.24 31.42 21.60
C THR A 256 -17.82 31.00 21.91
N ASP A 257 -17.66 29.91 22.68
CA ASP A 257 -16.37 29.29 22.96
C ASP A 257 -16.18 28.13 22.01
N ILE A 258 -15.00 28.05 21.39
CA ILE A 258 -14.64 26.95 20.50
C ILE A 258 -13.30 26.30 20.88
N THR A 259 -13.24 25.00 20.68
CA THR A 259 -12.02 24.21 20.78
C THR A 259 -11.90 23.36 19.50
N PRO A 260 -11.24 23.85 18.46
CA PRO A 260 -11.06 23.12 17.20
C PRO A 260 -10.28 21.83 17.41
N ARG A 261 -10.14 21.05 16.33
CA ARG A 261 -9.23 19.91 16.33
C ARG A 261 -7.83 20.36 16.76
N PRO A 262 -7.10 19.50 17.51
CA PRO A 262 -5.75 19.85 17.95
C PRO A 262 -4.78 19.97 16.76
N ILE A 263 -3.69 20.68 16.99
CA ILE A 263 -2.55 20.80 16.10
C ILE A 263 -1.36 20.04 16.70
N LYS A 264 -0.48 19.50 15.85
CA LYS A 264 0.68 18.72 16.28
C LYS A 264 1.96 19.32 15.70
N ILE A 265 2.94 19.56 16.55
CA ILE A 265 4.32 19.77 16.16
C ILE A 265 5.03 18.42 16.13
N ASP A 266 5.58 18.05 14.99
CA ASP A 266 6.29 16.79 14.77
C ASP A 266 7.55 17.03 13.94
N ILE A 267 8.69 17.11 14.61
CA ILE A 267 10.02 17.32 14.01
C ILE A 267 10.86 16.04 14.00
N GLU A 268 10.29 14.88 14.38
CA GLU A 268 11.06 13.64 14.39
C GLU A 268 11.42 13.22 12.94
N PRO A 269 12.69 12.86 12.69
CA PRO A 269 13.08 12.33 11.39
C PRO A 269 12.31 11.06 11.04
N VAL A 270 11.93 10.91 9.78
CA VAL A 270 11.27 9.71 9.27
C VAL A 270 12.28 8.83 8.53
N GLU A 271 12.22 7.53 8.80
CA GLU A 271 13.03 6.53 8.13
C GLU A 271 12.14 5.42 7.58
N VAL A 272 12.48 4.97 6.36
CA VAL A 272 11.82 3.85 5.70
C VAL A 272 12.89 2.95 5.10
N LYS A 273 12.77 1.63 5.29
CA LYS A 273 13.58 0.61 4.67
C LYS A 273 12.69 -0.37 3.93
N LEU A 274 13.13 -0.79 2.76
CA LEU A 274 12.41 -1.69 1.89
C LEU A 274 13.25 -2.93 1.58
N ALA A 275 12.72 -4.12 1.85
CA ALA A 275 13.38 -5.36 1.50
C ALA A 275 12.39 -6.34 0.85
N ALA A 276 12.83 -7.02 -0.20
CA ALA A 276 12.15 -8.21 -0.70
C ALA A 276 12.46 -9.39 0.24
N ALA A 277 11.45 -10.18 0.61
CA ALA A 277 11.62 -11.30 1.54
C ALA A 277 12.44 -12.43 0.93
N GLU A 278 12.31 -12.65 -0.37
CA GLU A 278 13.03 -13.65 -1.15
C GLU A 278 13.74 -12.99 -2.34
N ARG A 279 14.76 -13.68 -2.88
CA ARG A 279 15.50 -13.21 -4.06
C ARG A 279 14.80 -13.48 -5.39
N GLY A 280 13.84 -14.40 -5.40
CA GLY A 280 13.06 -14.75 -6.56
C GLY A 280 11.70 -15.32 -6.19
N PHE A 281 10.77 -15.32 -7.14
CA PHE A 281 9.45 -15.93 -6.98
C PHE A 281 8.91 -16.39 -8.33
N SER A 282 7.99 -17.36 -8.30
CA SER A 282 7.40 -18.00 -9.48
C SER A 282 5.88 -17.95 -9.42
N PRO A 283 5.24 -16.92 -9.98
CA PRO A 283 3.78 -16.82 -9.98
C PRO A 283 3.15 -17.72 -11.05
N ASN A 284 3.40 -19.03 -10.98
CA ASN A 284 2.91 -20.05 -11.91
C ASN A 284 1.60 -20.71 -11.48
N GLY A 285 1.12 -20.45 -10.26
CA GLY A 285 -0.14 -20.93 -9.72
C GLY A 285 -0.07 -22.33 -9.11
N ASP A 286 1.10 -22.86 -8.80
CA ASP A 286 1.29 -24.17 -8.19
C ASP A 286 1.19 -24.17 -6.66
N GLY A 287 1.06 -22.99 -6.04
CA GLY A 287 0.96 -22.77 -4.61
C GLY A 287 2.30 -22.63 -3.89
N LYS A 288 3.42 -22.58 -4.63
CA LYS A 288 4.76 -22.36 -4.08
C LYS A 288 5.34 -21.08 -4.68
N SER A 289 5.86 -20.20 -3.82
CA SER A 289 6.49 -18.94 -4.25
C SER A 289 5.68 -18.11 -5.27
N ASP A 290 4.34 -18.23 -5.27
CA ASP A 290 3.45 -17.52 -6.19
C ASP A 290 3.39 -16.01 -5.94
N LYS A 291 3.92 -15.54 -4.81
CA LYS A 291 3.93 -14.13 -4.43
C LYS A 291 5.25 -13.77 -3.77
N LEU A 292 5.74 -12.59 -4.09
CA LEU A 292 6.85 -11.97 -3.39
C LEU A 292 6.34 -10.97 -2.38
N THR A 293 6.79 -11.07 -1.13
CA THR A 293 6.43 -10.13 -0.06
C THR A 293 7.53 -9.10 0.11
N PHE A 294 7.15 -7.82 0.06
CA PHE A 294 8.00 -6.69 0.42
C PHE A 294 7.76 -6.34 1.88
N ARG A 295 8.82 -6.29 2.67
CA ARG A 295 8.79 -5.81 4.05
C ARG A 295 9.20 -4.37 4.08
N ILE A 296 8.36 -3.56 4.74
CA ILE A 296 8.57 -2.13 4.93
C ILE A 296 8.83 -1.92 6.41
N ASP A 297 10.06 -1.55 6.76
CA ASP A 297 10.43 -1.20 8.13
C ASP A 297 10.52 0.32 8.24
N SER A 298 9.76 0.89 9.16
CA SER A 298 9.69 2.33 9.38
C SER A 298 9.53 2.64 10.86
N ASN A 299 10.07 3.76 11.28
CA ASN A 299 9.83 4.31 12.60
C ASN A 299 8.45 4.99 12.74
N GLN A 300 7.74 5.20 11.61
CA GLN A 300 6.40 5.82 11.60
C GLN A 300 5.53 5.23 10.49
N TYR A 301 4.45 4.53 10.85
CA TYR A 301 3.48 3.93 9.93
C TYR A 301 2.20 4.74 9.77
N GLU A 302 1.90 5.60 10.73
CA GLU A 302 0.71 6.46 10.78
C GLU A 302 1.04 7.88 10.31
N GLU A 303 -0.01 8.70 10.17
CA GLU A 303 0.11 10.09 9.73
C GLU A 303 0.78 10.25 8.35
N VAL A 304 0.64 9.21 7.54
CA VAL A 304 1.07 9.21 6.13
C VAL A 304 0.06 10.00 5.32
N GLN A 305 0.51 10.95 4.53
CA GLN A 305 -0.34 11.65 3.58
C GLN A 305 -0.56 10.79 2.34
N ARG A 306 0.53 10.15 1.85
CA ARG A 306 0.51 9.22 0.71
C ARG A 306 1.77 8.38 0.73
N TRP A 307 1.63 7.11 0.42
CA TRP A 307 2.76 6.24 0.08
C TRP A 307 2.54 5.58 -1.28
N THR A 308 3.64 5.28 -1.98
CA THR A 308 3.64 4.52 -3.22
C THR A 308 4.80 3.53 -3.21
N LEU A 309 4.52 2.28 -3.60
CA LEU A 309 5.52 1.25 -3.85
C LEU A 309 5.44 0.88 -5.34
N ASN A 310 6.51 1.16 -6.07
CA ASN A 310 6.63 0.91 -7.49
C ASN A 310 7.52 -0.31 -7.72
N ILE A 311 7.08 -1.25 -8.54
CA ILE A 311 7.90 -2.34 -9.04
C ILE A 311 8.44 -1.93 -10.42
N LEU A 312 9.75 -2.00 -10.58
CA LEU A 312 10.47 -1.48 -11.73
C LEU A 312 11.22 -2.60 -12.46
N ASN A 313 11.14 -2.62 -13.80
CA ASN A 313 11.99 -3.46 -14.61
C ASN A 313 13.44 -2.87 -14.72
N PRO A 314 14.41 -3.57 -15.32
CA PRO A 314 15.78 -3.07 -15.45
C PRO A 314 15.93 -1.78 -16.26
N SER A 315 14.97 -1.43 -17.11
CA SER A 315 14.96 -0.15 -17.83
C SER A 315 14.39 1.01 -17.00
N GLY A 316 13.92 0.73 -15.77
CA GLY A 316 13.31 1.72 -14.88
C GLY A 316 11.84 2.00 -15.15
N GLU A 317 11.19 1.18 -15.99
CA GLU A 317 9.76 1.32 -16.25
C GLU A 317 8.94 0.66 -15.15
N VAL A 318 7.92 1.36 -14.68
CA VAL A 318 7.00 0.87 -13.64
C VAL A 318 6.11 -0.23 -14.22
N GLN A 319 6.12 -1.39 -13.59
CA GLN A 319 5.30 -2.55 -13.93
C GLN A 319 4.09 -2.69 -13.01
N ARG A 320 4.24 -2.35 -11.74
CA ARG A 320 3.17 -2.39 -10.74
C ARG A 320 3.28 -1.21 -9.79
N VAL A 321 2.14 -0.64 -9.40
CA VAL A 321 2.04 0.40 -8.37
C VAL A 321 1.13 -0.10 -7.26
N PHE A 322 1.59 0.02 -6.03
CA PHE A 322 0.78 -0.05 -4.83
C PHE A 322 0.78 1.31 -4.17
N SER A 323 -0.34 1.76 -3.65
CA SER A 323 -0.44 3.06 -3.01
C SER A 323 -1.53 3.08 -1.93
N GLY A 324 -1.44 4.03 -1.02
CA GLY A 324 -2.43 4.28 0.00
C GLY A 324 -2.21 5.60 0.71
N GLU A 325 -3.13 5.91 1.62
CA GLU A 325 -3.16 7.12 2.44
C GLU A 325 -3.35 6.74 3.91
N ASP A 326 -3.10 7.68 4.82
CA ASP A 326 -3.25 7.62 6.27
C ASP A 326 -2.33 6.63 6.99
N VAL A 327 -2.30 5.37 6.60
CA VAL A 327 -1.49 4.32 7.22
C VAL A 327 -0.71 3.56 6.16
N MET A 328 0.59 3.36 6.39
CA MET A 328 1.44 2.54 5.55
C MET A 328 1.46 1.10 6.09
N PRO A 329 1.29 0.07 5.24
CA PRO A 329 1.39 -1.30 5.68
C PRO A 329 2.84 -1.70 5.96
N ALA A 330 3.07 -2.63 6.89
CA ALA A 330 4.39 -3.20 7.13
C ALA A 330 4.82 -4.20 6.04
N GLU A 331 3.85 -4.75 5.29
CA GLU A 331 4.10 -5.72 4.23
C GLU A 331 3.18 -5.47 3.03
N VAL A 332 3.73 -5.65 1.83
CA VAL A 332 2.99 -5.63 0.56
C VAL A 332 3.38 -6.86 -0.25
N ALA A 333 2.41 -7.60 -0.77
CA ALA A 333 2.65 -8.78 -1.58
C ALA A 333 2.36 -8.51 -3.07
N TRP A 334 3.28 -8.91 -3.95
CA TRP A 334 3.11 -8.88 -5.39
C TRP A 334 2.98 -10.29 -5.96
N ASP A 335 1.98 -10.50 -6.80
CA ASP A 335 1.63 -11.76 -7.47
C ASP A 335 2.11 -11.83 -8.93
N GLY A 336 3.03 -10.97 -9.33
CA GLY A 336 3.54 -10.91 -10.69
C GLY A 336 2.63 -10.20 -11.70
N ASN A 337 1.43 -9.75 -11.32
CA ASN A 337 0.51 -9.09 -12.25
C ASN A 337 0.88 -7.62 -12.48
N LEU A 338 0.70 -7.18 -13.73
CA LEU A 338 0.90 -5.80 -14.16
C LEU A 338 -0.22 -4.87 -13.67
N SER A 339 0.12 -3.64 -13.29
CA SER A 339 -0.83 -2.54 -13.12
C SER A 339 -0.06 -1.21 -13.04
N ARG A 340 -0.10 -0.41 -14.10
CA ARG A 340 0.72 0.81 -14.22
C ARG A 340 0.09 2.07 -13.61
N THR A 341 -1.22 2.18 -13.53
CA THR A 341 -1.92 3.40 -13.10
C THR A 341 -3.23 3.14 -12.36
N GLY A 342 -3.30 2.09 -11.52
CA GLY A 342 -4.53 1.77 -10.78
C GLY A 342 -5.62 1.07 -11.61
N GLU A 343 -5.47 0.97 -12.92
CA GLU A 343 -6.25 0.08 -13.78
C GLU A 343 -5.51 -1.26 -13.88
N VAL A 344 -6.22 -2.34 -13.63
CA VAL A 344 -5.66 -3.69 -13.77
C VAL A 344 -5.43 -3.93 -15.27
N GLU A 345 -4.21 -3.73 -15.76
CA GLU A 345 -3.81 -4.29 -17.04
C GLU A 345 -3.83 -5.81 -16.88
N SER A 346 -4.60 -6.50 -17.73
CA SER A 346 -4.64 -7.97 -17.72
C SER A 346 -3.32 -8.50 -18.30
N GLY A 347 -2.46 -9.04 -17.44
CA GLY A 347 -1.22 -9.67 -17.86
C GLY A 347 -0.23 -9.86 -16.71
N GLN A 348 0.60 -10.88 -16.86
CA GLN A 348 1.71 -11.13 -15.96
C GLN A 348 2.93 -10.34 -16.45
N ALA A 349 3.74 -9.86 -15.51
CA ALA A 349 5.01 -9.24 -15.83
C ALA A 349 5.94 -10.24 -16.51
N PRO A 350 6.78 -9.84 -17.48
CA PRO A 350 7.76 -10.72 -18.10
C PRO A 350 8.73 -11.31 -17.09
N GLU A 351 9.25 -12.49 -17.38
CA GLU A 351 10.37 -13.04 -16.62
C GLU A 351 11.58 -12.10 -16.67
N GLY A 352 12.29 -12.00 -15.56
CA GLY A 352 13.49 -11.18 -15.47
C GLY A 352 13.72 -10.57 -14.09
N SER A 353 14.72 -9.69 -14.02
CA SER A 353 15.11 -9.01 -12.79
C SER A 353 14.30 -7.73 -12.58
N TYR A 354 13.92 -7.46 -11.34
CA TYR A 354 13.13 -6.32 -10.91
C TYR A 354 13.72 -5.68 -9.66
N THR A 355 13.31 -4.45 -9.38
CA THR A 355 13.54 -3.75 -8.13
C THR A 355 12.25 -3.12 -7.65
N ALA A 356 12.13 -2.85 -6.37
CA ALA A 356 11.02 -2.10 -5.82
C ALA A 356 11.51 -0.78 -5.21
N GLU A 357 10.75 0.29 -5.39
CA GLU A 357 10.99 1.61 -4.79
C GLU A 357 9.78 2.05 -3.99
N ILE A 358 9.99 2.47 -2.75
CA ILE A 358 8.97 3.10 -1.91
C ILE A 358 9.24 4.60 -1.78
N ASP A 359 8.19 5.41 -1.94
CA ASP A 359 8.18 6.85 -1.63
C ASP A 359 7.02 7.13 -0.68
N VAL A 360 7.32 7.78 0.44
CA VAL A 360 6.35 8.10 1.50
C VAL A 360 6.40 9.58 1.78
N LEU A 361 5.25 10.24 1.66
CA LEU A 361 5.01 11.61 2.08
C LEU A 361 4.17 11.61 3.35
N TYR A 362 4.68 12.18 4.42
CA TYR A 362 3.98 12.28 5.70
C TYR A 362 3.15 13.56 5.79
N LYS A 363 2.12 13.57 6.67
CA LYS A 363 1.22 14.73 6.86
C LYS A 363 1.96 15.98 7.35
N LYS A 364 3.07 15.81 8.05
CA LYS A 364 3.98 16.89 8.45
C LYS A 364 4.83 17.47 7.30
N GLY A 365 4.81 16.87 6.12
CA GLY A 365 5.55 17.31 4.93
C GLY A 365 6.83 16.52 4.68
N ALA A 366 7.39 15.86 5.68
CA ALA A 366 8.61 15.06 5.54
C ALA A 366 8.43 13.93 4.52
N ARG A 367 9.53 13.58 3.81
CA ARG A 367 9.59 12.48 2.85
C ARG A 367 10.63 11.46 3.28
N ALA A 368 10.30 10.19 3.07
CA ALA A 368 11.24 9.09 3.18
C ALA A 368 11.03 8.12 2.03
N GLY A 369 12.08 7.45 1.62
CA GLY A 369 12.02 6.44 0.58
C GLY A 369 13.21 5.51 0.64
N ASP A 370 13.06 4.34 0.02
CA ASP A 370 14.13 3.35 -0.09
C ASP A 370 13.91 2.49 -1.34
N ARG A 371 14.94 1.74 -1.71
CA ARG A 371 14.91 0.83 -2.84
C ARG A 371 15.38 -0.55 -2.41
N SER A 372 14.66 -1.60 -2.79
CA SER A 372 15.04 -2.97 -2.51
C SER A 372 16.28 -3.40 -3.31
N ASP A 373 16.94 -4.46 -2.84
CA ASP A 373 17.81 -5.26 -3.71
C ASP A 373 17.01 -5.80 -4.90
N SER A 374 17.72 -6.22 -5.96
CA SER A 374 17.08 -6.85 -7.11
C SER A 374 16.56 -8.23 -6.75
N PHE A 375 15.42 -8.59 -7.31
CA PHE A 375 14.77 -9.89 -7.22
C PHE A 375 14.34 -10.37 -8.60
N VAL A 376 14.08 -11.66 -8.74
CA VAL A 376 13.76 -12.29 -10.03
C VAL A 376 12.32 -12.80 -10.03
N LEU A 377 11.60 -12.53 -11.13
CA LEU A 377 10.38 -13.22 -11.50
C LEU A 377 10.74 -14.26 -12.56
N ASP A 378 10.51 -15.53 -12.26
CA ASP A 378 10.83 -16.63 -13.14
C ASP A 378 9.82 -17.76 -12.96
N VAL A 379 9.17 -18.20 -14.04
CA VAL A 379 8.19 -19.29 -14.05
C VAL A 379 8.69 -20.48 -14.85
N THR A 380 9.93 -20.43 -15.34
CA THR A 380 10.53 -21.44 -16.19
C THR A 380 11.39 -22.40 -15.35
N PRO A 381 11.00 -23.67 -15.20
CA PRO A 381 11.82 -24.64 -14.45
C PRO A 381 13.16 -24.92 -15.13
N PRO A 382 14.21 -25.25 -14.36
CA PRO A 382 15.54 -25.59 -14.85
C PRO A 382 15.52 -26.66 -15.96
N ARG A 383 16.40 -26.53 -16.96
CA ARG A 383 16.60 -27.56 -17.99
C ARG A 383 17.67 -28.51 -17.52
N VAL A 384 17.29 -29.78 -17.41
CA VAL A 384 18.17 -30.84 -16.89
C VAL A 384 18.57 -31.80 -17.98
N GLY A 385 19.85 -32.00 -18.14
CA GLY A 385 20.47 -33.08 -18.95
C GLY A 385 21.22 -34.05 -18.05
N VAL A 386 20.95 -35.35 -18.19
CA VAL A 386 21.67 -36.40 -17.45
C VAL A 386 22.31 -37.38 -18.44
N LYS A 387 23.60 -37.57 -18.29
CA LYS A 387 24.34 -38.60 -19.04
C LYS A 387 24.87 -39.63 -18.07
N VAL A 388 24.49 -40.87 -18.26
CA VAL A 388 24.98 -41.99 -17.46
C VAL A 388 25.89 -42.84 -18.32
N ALA A 389 27.13 -43.02 -17.90
CA ALA A 389 28.11 -43.88 -18.54
C ALA A 389 28.52 -44.96 -17.53
N PRO A 390 27.89 -46.13 -17.58
CA PRO A 390 28.37 -47.24 -16.77
C PRO A 390 29.69 -47.74 -17.33
N ASP A 391 30.73 -47.85 -16.49
CA ASP A 391 31.84 -48.74 -16.77
C ASP A 391 31.31 -50.16 -16.61
N PRO A 392 31.77 -51.14 -17.48
CA PRO A 392 31.18 -52.47 -17.43
C PRO A 392 31.32 -53.11 -16.05
N PHE A 393 30.17 -53.45 -15.46
CA PHE A 393 30.15 -54.15 -14.17
C PHE A 393 30.54 -55.61 -14.37
N ALA A 394 31.53 -56.05 -13.59
CA ALA A 394 31.91 -57.43 -13.55
C ALA A 394 31.67 -58.02 -12.17
N ARG A 395 31.11 -59.25 -12.12
CA ARG A 395 31.10 -60.03 -10.88
C ARG A 395 32.46 -60.73 -10.71
N THR A 396 33.19 -60.34 -9.67
CA THR A 396 34.40 -61.02 -9.22
C THR A 396 34.10 -61.70 -7.90
N ASN A 397 34.14 -63.04 -7.85
CA ASN A 397 33.88 -63.81 -6.63
C ASN A 397 32.56 -63.50 -5.91
N GLY A 398 31.52 -63.11 -6.65
CA GLY A 398 30.20 -62.79 -6.07
C GLY A 398 29.98 -61.31 -5.73
N THR A 399 31.03 -60.52 -5.80
CA THR A 399 30.97 -59.08 -5.56
C THR A 399 30.85 -58.32 -6.89
N ILE A 400 30.07 -57.27 -6.95
CA ILE A 400 29.98 -56.39 -8.13
C ILE A 400 31.12 -55.39 -8.04
N GLU A 401 31.97 -55.34 -9.05
CA GLU A 401 33.03 -54.33 -9.19
C GLU A 401 32.74 -53.49 -10.45
N GLY A 402 32.78 -52.18 -10.30
CA GLY A 402 32.55 -51.19 -11.36
C GLY A 402 32.08 -49.87 -10.82
N GLU A 403 32.13 -48.86 -11.64
CA GLU A 403 31.70 -47.50 -11.30
C GLU A 403 30.69 -47.04 -12.34
N VAL A 404 29.69 -46.25 -11.88
CA VAL A 404 28.75 -45.54 -12.76
C VAL A 404 29.11 -44.06 -12.69
N PHE A 405 29.46 -43.50 -13.83
CA PHE A 405 29.69 -42.06 -13.96
C PHE A 405 28.38 -41.41 -14.39
N ILE A 406 27.90 -40.52 -13.57
CA ILE A 406 26.67 -39.73 -13.79
C ILE A 406 27.12 -38.30 -14.00
N THR A 407 27.02 -37.82 -15.23
CA THR A 407 27.28 -36.41 -15.55
C THR A 407 25.96 -35.67 -15.58
N LEU A 408 25.84 -34.66 -14.71
CA LEU A 408 24.70 -33.74 -14.66
C LEU A 408 25.07 -32.49 -15.44
N ASN A 409 24.12 -31.97 -16.22
CA ASN A 409 24.18 -30.68 -16.88
C ASN A 409 22.87 -29.95 -16.63
N VAL A 410 22.94 -28.84 -15.95
CA VAL A 410 21.78 -27.98 -15.66
C VAL A 410 21.98 -26.66 -16.37
N GLU A 411 21.00 -26.27 -17.19
CA GLU A 411 20.97 -24.99 -17.87
C GLU A 411 19.87 -24.15 -17.18
N GLU A 412 20.30 -23.12 -16.44
CA GLU A 412 19.44 -22.22 -15.72
C GLU A 412 20.08 -20.82 -15.71
N GLU A 413 19.26 -19.77 -15.92
CA GLU A 413 19.72 -18.38 -15.84
C GLU A 413 19.80 -17.89 -14.39
N ASN A 414 18.96 -18.44 -13.50
CA ASN A 414 18.92 -18.15 -12.08
C ASN A 414 19.75 -19.19 -11.29
N ALA A 415 20.09 -18.85 -10.07
CA ALA A 415 20.81 -19.78 -9.22
C ALA A 415 19.93 -20.97 -8.82
N ILE A 416 20.53 -22.14 -8.70
CA ILE A 416 19.89 -23.34 -8.15
C ILE A 416 19.94 -23.25 -6.63
N SER A 417 18.78 -23.39 -5.97
CA SER A 417 18.68 -23.41 -4.50
C SER A 417 19.08 -24.76 -3.94
N GLU A 418 18.51 -25.83 -4.47
CA GLU A 418 18.75 -27.18 -4.00
C GLU A 418 18.51 -28.22 -5.11
N TRP A 419 19.12 -29.38 -4.94
CA TRP A 419 18.85 -30.54 -5.77
C TRP A 419 18.95 -31.81 -4.95
N GLU A 420 18.17 -32.84 -5.38
CA GLU A 420 18.18 -34.18 -4.83
C GLU A 420 18.18 -35.20 -5.95
N MET A 421 19.10 -36.16 -5.89
CA MET A 421 19.19 -37.27 -6.84
C MET A 421 19.11 -38.60 -6.11
N ASP A 422 18.07 -39.37 -6.41
CA ASP A 422 17.85 -40.71 -5.90
C ASP A 422 18.19 -41.77 -6.93
N LEU A 423 18.90 -42.80 -6.50
CA LEU A 423 19.05 -44.06 -7.22
C LEU A 423 18.12 -45.11 -6.61
N LEU A 424 17.18 -45.64 -7.39
CA LEU A 424 16.16 -46.57 -6.93
C LEU A 424 16.38 -47.94 -7.59
N ASP A 425 16.11 -49.02 -6.87
CA ASP A 425 16.09 -50.38 -7.39
C ASP A 425 14.86 -50.64 -8.28
N SER A 426 14.74 -51.86 -8.81
CA SER A 426 13.61 -52.24 -9.67
C SER A 426 12.26 -52.30 -8.93
N LYS A 427 12.25 -52.30 -7.61
CA LYS A 427 11.05 -52.25 -6.77
C LYS A 427 10.65 -50.82 -6.43
N GLY A 428 11.52 -49.84 -6.74
CA GLY A 428 11.33 -48.44 -6.42
C GLY A 428 11.84 -48.07 -5.03
N GLU A 429 12.63 -48.93 -4.38
CA GLU A 429 13.27 -48.61 -3.09
C GLU A 429 14.54 -47.79 -3.34
N VAL A 430 14.72 -46.69 -2.55
CA VAL A 430 15.90 -45.83 -2.67
C VAL A 430 17.14 -46.56 -2.14
N ILE A 431 18.15 -46.69 -2.98
CA ILE A 431 19.43 -47.29 -2.64
C ILE A 431 20.40 -46.22 -2.18
N ARG A 432 20.41 -45.08 -2.86
CA ARG A 432 21.33 -43.98 -2.61
C ARG A 432 20.68 -42.65 -2.91
N THR A 433 20.92 -41.66 -2.05
CA THR A 433 20.53 -40.28 -2.26
C THR A 433 21.77 -39.39 -2.29
N TYR A 434 21.82 -38.48 -3.23
CA TYR A 434 22.78 -37.36 -3.30
C TYR A 434 22.01 -36.06 -3.23
N THR A 435 22.47 -35.14 -2.41
CA THR A 435 21.85 -33.82 -2.23
C THR A 435 22.91 -32.75 -2.27
N GLY A 436 22.50 -31.54 -2.67
CA GLY A 436 23.37 -30.37 -2.65
C GLY A 436 22.63 -29.08 -2.83
N GLY A 437 23.31 -27.98 -2.56
CA GLY A 437 22.90 -26.62 -2.93
C GLY A 437 23.75 -26.11 -4.09
N GLY A 438 23.21 -25.16 -4.85
CA GLY A 438 23.89 -24.60 -6.01
C GLY A 438 23.84 -25.49 -7.24
N ASP A 439 24.58 -25.12 -8.29
CA ASP A 439 24.60 -25.82 -9.57
C ASP A 439 25.11 -27.27 -9.41
N PRO A 440 24.29 -28.31 -9.72
CA PRO A 440 24.67 -29.70 -9.65
C PRO A 440 25.55 -30.16 -10.83
N SER A 441 25.84 -29.29 -11.80
CA SER A 441 26.60 -29.66 -13.00
C SER A 441 27.95 -30.24 -12.63
N GLY A 442 28.25 -31.43 -13.15
CA GLY A 442 29.47 -32.13 -12.88
C GLY A 442 29.32 -33.65 -12.93
N ASP A 443 30.37 -34.36 -12.49
CA ASP A 443 30.44 -35.81 -12.49
C ASP A 443 30.26 -36.36 -11.07
N ILE A 444 29.31 -37.26 -10.93
CA ILE A 444 29.07 -38.06 -9.73
C ILE A 444 29.47 -39.51 -10.04
N THR A 445 30.29 -40.10 -9.20
CA THR A 445 30.67 -41.50 -9.32
C THR A 445 29.91 -42.32 -8.29
N TRP A 446 29.19 -43.32 -8.75
CA TRP A 446 28.57 -44.34 -7.90
C TRP A 446 29.27 -45.68 -8.05
N SER A 447 29.71 -46.27 -6.93
CA SER A 447 30.39 -47.55 -6.86
C SER A 447 29.51 -48.59 -6.17
N PRO A 448 28.54 -49.22 -6.87
CA PRO A 448 27.70 -50.25 -6.27
C PRO A 448 28.54 -51.40 -5.73
N GLY A 449 28.32 -51.77 -4.48
CA GLY A 449 29.05 -52.86 -3.80
C GLY A 449 30.23 -52.42 -2.92
N LYS A 450 30.76 -51.20 -3.10
CA LYS A 450 31.69 -50.60 -2.14
C LYS A 450 31.01 -49.69 -1.15
N GLU A 451 30.00 -48.97 -1.62
CA GLU A 451 29.30 -47.94 -0.86
C GLU A 451 27.98 -48.43 -0.24
N ASP A 452 27.43 -49.55 -0.77
CA ASP A 452 26.11 -50.07 -0.40
C ASP A 452 26.25 -51.47 0.24
N GLU A 453 27.09 -51.62 1.26
CA GLU A 453 27.24 -52.88 2.03
C GLU A 453 25.88 -53.36 2.56
N GLY A 454 25.42 -54.53 2.02
CA GLY A 454 24.16 -55.16 2.44
C GLY A 454 23.02 -55.04 1.41
N VAL A 455 23.12 -54.21 0.39
CA VAL A 455 22.14 -54.15 -0.70
C VAL A 455 22.39 -55.33 -1.64
N LYS A 456 21.47 -56.29 -1.69
CA LYS A 456 21.47 -57.33 -2.72
C LYS A 456 21.09 -56.70 -4.05
N LEU A 457 22.10 -56.39 -4.87
CA LEU A 457 21.88 -55.96 -6.25
C LEU A 457 21.37 -57.16 -7.05
N GLU A 458 20.08 -57.46 -6.94
CA GLU A 458 19.42 -58.55 -7.67
C GLU A 458 18.89 -58.12 -9.04
N THR A 459 19.04 -56.81 -9.39
CA THR A 459 18.34 -56.24 -10.53
C THR A 459 19.24 -55.64 -11.59
N GLU A 460 18.83 -55.83 -12.84
CA GLU A 460 19.53 -55.35 -14.03
C GLU A 460 19.19 -53.87 -14.39
N LEU A 461 18.28 -53.24 -13.66
CA LEU A 461 17.75 -51.91 -13.97
C LEU A 461 17.59 -51.09 -12.71
N PHE A 462 18.23 -49.95 -12.68
CA PHE A 462 18.02 -48.90 -11.68
C PHE A 462 17.24 -47.73 -12.27
N THR A 463 16.62 -46.93 -11.43
CA THR A 463 16.00 -45.69 -11.84
C THR A 463 16.72 -44.55 -11.14
N LEU A 464 17.26 -43.63 -11.93
CA LEU A 464 17.74 -42.34 -11.43
C LEU A 464 16.57 -41.40 -11.46
N LYS A 465 16.29 -40.77 -10.32
CA LYS A 465 15.39 -39.61 -10.22
C LYS A 465 16.21 -38.41 -9.77
N LEU A 466 16.03 -37.29 -10.42
CA LEU A 466 16.67 -36.01 -10.06
C LEU A 466 15.60 -34.94 -9.98
N GLN A 467 15.57 -34.24 -8.87
CA GLN A 467 14.78 -33.05 -8.68
C GLN A 467 15.74 -31.87 -8.52
N VAL A 468 15.48 -30.77 -9.22
CA VAL A 468 16.27 -29.55 -9.16
C VAL A 468 15.31 -28.39 -8.95
N THR A 469 15.59 -27.56 -7.95
CA THR A 469 14.80 -26.38 -7.60
C THR A 469 15.68 -25.14 -7.75
N ASP A 470 15.21 -24.13 -8.47
CA ASP A 470 15.87 -22.83 -8.58
C ASP A 470 15.55 -21.89 -7.38
N GLU A 471 16.16 -20.71 -7.33
CA GLU A 471 15.90 -19.71 -6.28
C GLU A 471 14.50 -19.07 -6.39
N ALA A 472 13.82 -19.16 -7.53
CA ALA A 472 12.43 -18.71 -7.72
C ALA A 472 11.40 -19.74 -7.22
N GLY A 473 11.83 -20.98 -6.94
CA GLY A 473 10.99 -22.07 -6.47
C GLY A 473 10.46 -22.98 -7.57
N ASN A 474 10.91 -22.82 -8.85
CA ASN A 474 10.51 -23.72 -9.92
C ASN A 474 11.23 -25.06 -9.78
N VAL A 475 10.48 -26.13 -9.94
CA VAL A 475 10.97 -27.50 -9.76
C VAL A 475 11.01 -28.24 -11.08
N ARG A 476 12.13 -28.89 -11.35
CA ARG A 476 12.29 -29.83 -12.45
C ARG A 476 12.49 -31.23 -11.92
N ASP A 477 11.54 -32.11 -12.22
CA ASP A 477 11.69 -33.54 -12.03
C ASP A 477 12.24 -34.19 -13.31
N TYR A 478 13.24 -35.05 -13.14
CA TYR A 478 13.83 -35.85 -14.21
C TYR A 478 13.93 -37.32 -13.77
N SER A 479 13.67 -38.26 -14.67
CA SER A 479 13.79 -39.67 -14.37
C SER A 479 14.36 -40.44 -15.57
N GLN A 480 15.35 -41.31 -15.31
CA GLN A 480 15.99 -42.13 -16.30
C GLN A 480 16.24 -43.55 -15.78
N LYS A 481 15.96 -44.55 -16.61
CA LYS A 481 16.35 -45.94 -16.32
C LYS A 481 17.80 -46.17 -16.68
N VAL A 482 18.56 -46.70 -15.73
CA VAL A 482 19.99 -47.02 -15.86
C VAL A 482 20.16 -48.53 -15.87
N PRO A 483 20.53 -49.14 -17.00
CA PRO A 483 20.80 -50.58 -17.04
C PRO A 483 22.16 -50.86 -16.41
N LEU A 484 22.19 -51.81 -15.46
CA LEU A 484 23.41 -52.40 -14.95
C LEU A 484 23.56 -53.82 -15.55
N ASP A 485 24.58 -54.01 -16.35
CA ASP A 485 24.81 -55.31 -16.98
C ASP A 485 25.52 -56.27 -16.00
N VAL A 486 24.74 -56.95 -15.15
CA VAL A 486 25.22 -58.04 -14.26
C VAL A 486 25.72 -59.27 -15.00
N PHE A 487 25.73 -59.26 -16.35
CA PHE A 487 26.19 -60.35 -17.20
C PHE A 487 27.68 -60.33 -17.56
N LEU A 488 28.42 -59.37 -16.99
CA LEU A 488 29.87 -59.33 -17.19
C LEU A 488 30.58 -59.96 -16.00
N VAL A 489 31.48 -60.83 -16.24
CA VAL A 489 32.31 -61.52 -15.23
C VAL A 489 33.78 -61.31 -15.53
N LYS A 490 34.51 -60.70 -14.58
CA LYS A 490 35.96 -60.54 -14.71
C LYS A 490 36.66 -61.81 -14.23
N ARG A 491 37.45 -62.44 -15.11
CA ARG A 491 38.30 -63.58 -14.81
C ARG A 491 39.64 -63.35 -15.45
N ASP A 492 40.74 -63.61 -14.72
CA ASP A 492 42.12 -63.51 -15.21
C ASP A 492 42.39 -62.19 -15.99
N GLY A 493 41.85 -61.07 -15.51
CA GLY A 493 41.99 -59.76 -16.12
C GLY A 493 41.16 -59.51 -17.37
N LYS A 494 40.36 -60.50 -17.82
CA LYS A 494 39.46 -60.42 -18.98
C LYS A 494 38.02 -60.27 -18.54
N LEU A 495 37.26 -59.52 -19.32
CA LEU A 495 35.83 -59.24 -19.07
C LEU A 495 34.97 -60.16 -19.94
N TYR A 496 34.36 -61.16 -19.34
CA TYR A 496 33.50 -62.13 -20.02
C TYR A 496 32.05 -61.74 -19.97
N ILE A 497 31.34 -61.91 -21.09
CA ILE A 497 29.88 -61.81 -21.11
C ILE A 497 29.30 -63.11 -20.56
N ALA A 498 28.67 -63.07 -19.38
CA ALA A 498 28.11 -64.25 -18.72
C ALA A 498 26.76 -64.66 -19.31
N VAL A 499 26.75 -65.31 -20.42
CA VAL A 499 25.57 -65.92 -21.04
C VAL A 499 25.69 -67.43 -21.05
N PRO A 500 24.57 -68.16 -21.16
CA PRO A 500 24.68 -69.62 -21.38
C PRO A 500 25.58 -69.97 -22.58
N ASN A 501 26.49 -70.87 -22.36
CA ASN A 501 27.42 -71.29 -23.43
C ASN A 501 26.67 -71.74 -24.67
N ILE A 502 27.19 -71.35 -25.84
CA ILE A 502 26.79 -71.97 -27.14
C ILE A 502 27.22 -73.43 -27.17
N ILE A 503 26.27 -74.29 -27.29
CA ILE A 503 26.51 -75.77 -27.24
C ILE A 503 26.46 -76.34 -28.65
N PHE A 504 27.51 -77.07 -28.96
CA PHE A 504 27.65 -77.76 -30.25
C PHE A 504 27.65 -79.28 -30.10
N GLY A 505 27.26 -79.96 -31.14
CA GLY A 505 27.44 -81.37 -31.25
C GLY A 505 28.93 -81.80 -31.33
N ALA A 506 29.24 -83.08 -31.11
CA ALA A 506 30.57 -83.55 -31.26
C ALA A 506 31.00 -83.38 -32.72
N TYR A 507 32.20 -82.80 -32.95
CA TYR A 507 32.75 -82.48 -34.27
C TYR A 507 31.83 -81.64 -35.19
N GLN A 508 30.85 -80.94 -34.63
CA GLN A 508 29.91 -80.08 -35.36
C GLN A 508 30.10 -78.63 -34.95
N TYR A 509 29.75 -77.70 -35.86
CA TYR A 509 29.84 -76.26 -35.65
C TYR A 509 28.56 -75.49 -36.03
N ALA A 510 27.50 -76.21 -36.50
CA ALA A 510 26.20 -75.62 -36.75
C ALA A 510 25.43 -75.42 -35.45
N LEU A 511 24.64 -74.32 -35.34
CA LEU A 511 23.91 -73.95 -34.12
C LEU A 511 22.77 -74.95 -33.80
N ASP A 512 22.22 -75.58 -34.83
CA ASP A 512 21.13 -76.56 -34.77
C ASP A 512 21.65 -78.01 -34.59
N SER A 513 22.96 -78.19 -34.46
CA SER A 513 23.63 -79.52 -34.46
C SER A 513 23.17 -80.49 -33.37
N ARG A 514 22.30 -80.04 -32.43
CA ARG A 514 21.71 -80.84 -31.35
C ARG A 514 20.19 -80.75 -31.29
N GLY A 515 19.58 -80.36 -32.40
CA GLY A 515 18.14 -80.25 -32.56
C GLY A 515 17.54 -78.83 -32.23
N PRO A 516 16.22 -78.65 -32.52
CA PRO A 516 15.61 -77.36 -32.54
C PRO A 516 15.60 -76.62 -31.17
N GLU A 517 15.46 -77.32 -30.06
CA GLU A 517 15.49 -76.71 -28.71
C GLU A 517 16.87 -76.13 -28.39
N MET A 518 17.96 -76.85 -28.82
CA MET A 518 19.31 -76.37 -28.60
C MET A 518 19.62 -75.19 -29.51
N GLU A 519 19.14 -75.23 -30.75
CA GLU A 519 19.27 -74.14 -31.70
C GLU A 519 18.60 -72.85 -31.08
N LYS A 520 17.38 -72.97 -30.64
CA LYS A 520 16.66 -71.85 -29.96
C LYS A 520 17.47 -71.30 -28.81
N ARG A 521 17.95 -72.16 -27.90
CA ARG A 521 18.79 -71.75 -26.76
C ARG A 521 20.09 -71.07 -27.21
N ASN A 522 20.76 -71.58 -28.25
CA ASN A 522 21.96 -70.98 -28.80
C ASN A 522 21.65 -69.56 -29.38
N LEU A 523 20.55 -69.45 -30.13
CA LEU A 523 20.13 -68.19 -30.72
C LEU A 523 19.70 -67.14 -29.61
N ASP A 524 19.05 -67.62 -28.57
CA ASP A 524 18.69 -66.73 -27.39
C ASP A 524 19.97 -66.19 -26.71
N SER A 525 21.00 -67.05 -26.55
CA SER A 525 22.30 -66.64 -26.02
C SER A 525 23.00 -65.63 -26.92
N ILE A 526 22.98 -65.83 -28.24
CA ILE A 526 23.58 -64.92 -29.24
C ILE A 526 22.80 -63.57 -29.24
N ASN A 527 21.47 -63.61 -29.19
CA ASN A 527 20.62 -62.37 -29.07
C ASN A 527 21.01 -61.57 -27.83
N ARG A 528 21.18 -62.25 -26.70
CA ARG A 528 21.57 -61.61 -25.45
C ARG A 528 22.98 -61.01 -25.52
N VAL A 529 23.95 -61.69 -26.13
CA VAL A 529 25.27 -61.11 -26.38
C VAL A 529 25.18 -59.87 -27.26
N TYR A 530 24.35 -59.90 -28.31
CA TYR A 530 24.13 -58.75 -29.19
C TYR A 530 23.55 -57.57 -28.45
N GLU A 531 22.51 -57.75 -27.60
CA GLU A 531 21.89 -56.70 -26.83
C GLU A 531 22.83 -56.08 -25.78
N ILE A 532 23.65 -56.90 -25.12
CA ILE A 532 24.68 -56.45 -24.19
C ILE A 532 25.75 -55.65 -24.94
N TYR A 533 26.26 -56.17 -26.05
CA TYR A 533 27.33 -55.54 -26.79
C TYR A 533 26.94 -54.20 -27.44
N ARG A 534 25.71 -54.04 -27.88
CA ARG A 534 25.21 -52.77 -28.42
C ARG A 534 25.39 -51.59 -27.46
N ARG A 535 25.34 -51.84 -26.16
CA ARG A 535 25.51 -50.83 -25.11
C ARG A 535 26.95 -50.35 -24.96
N TYR A 536 27.93 -51.17 -25.42
CA TYR A 536 29.36 -50.89 -25.35
C TYR A 536 29.96 -50.64 -26.73
N SER A 537 29.49 -49.61 -27.41
CA SER A 537 29.87 -49.32 -28.80
C SER A 537 31.34 -48.95 -28.98
N ASP A 538 32.07 -48.69 -27.93
CA ASP A 538 33.50 -48.35 -27.89
C ASP A 538 34.44 -49.59 -27.78
N ARG A 539 33.88 -50.78 -27.51
CA ARG A 539 34.69 -52.01 -27.25
C ARG A 539 34.63 -53.00 -28.41
N LYS A 540 35.60 -53.87 -28.45
CA LYS A 540 35.62 -55.03 -29.39
C LYS A 540 35.15 -56.27 -28.66
N LEU A 541 34.51 -57.22 -29.42
CA LEU A 541 34.12 -58.52 -28.93
C LEU A 541 35.13 -59.56 -29.44
N LEU A 542 35.74 -60.26 -28.50
CA LEU A 542 36.58 -61.45 -28.83
C LEU A 542 35.78 -62.72 -28.55
N LEU A 543 35.67 -63.59 -29.54
CA LEU A 543 35.09 -64.93 -29.47
C LEU A 543 36.21 -65.97 -29.35
N GLU A 544 36.26 -66.66 -28.19
CA GLU A 544 37.23 -67.75 -28.00
C GLU A 544 36.51 -69.09 -28.17
N GLY A 545 36.94 -69.87 -29.20
CA GLY A 545 36.43 -71.19 -29.46
C GLY A 545 37.24 -72.28 -28.75
N HIS A 546 36.53 -73.23 -28.11
CA HIS A 546 37.09 -74.29 -27.32
C HIS A 546 36.44 -75.65 -27.67
N ALA A 547 37.20 -76.75 -27.54
CA ALA A 547 36.73 -78.09 -27.74
C ALA A 547 37.11 -78.99 -26.57
N LEU A 548 36.61 -80.20 -26.62
CA LEU A 548 36.93 -81.26 -25.68
C LEU A 548 37.92 -82.24 -26.33
N ASN A 549 39.16 -82.25 -25.84
CA ASN A 549 40.14 -83.32 -26.22
C ASN A 549 40.11 -84.36 -25.11
N ILE A 550 39.54 -85.52 -25.44
CA ILE A 550 39.39 -86.64 -24.49
C ILE A 550 40.72 -87.39 -24.21
N TYR A 551 41.74 -87.15 -25.01
CA TYR A 551 43.06 -87.77 -24.83
C TYR A 551 44.03 -86.91 -24.02
N ARG A 552 43.62 -85.76 -23.60
CA ARG A 552 44.42 -84.80 -22.85
C ARG A 552 44.91 -85.40 -21.53
N GLY A 553 46.23 -85.35 -21.34
CA GLY A 553 46.87 -85.87 -20.14
C GLY A 553 46.89 -87.42 -20.04
N VAL A 554 46.36 -88.13 -21.06
CA VAL A 554 46.31 -89.57 -21.07
C VAL A 554 47.24 -90.15 -22.13
N ASN A 555 47.23 -89.58 -23.34
CA ASN A 555 48.06 -90.04 -24.43
C ASN A 555 48.56 -88.86 -25.29
N PRO A 556 49.79 -88.38 -25.07
CA PRO A 556 50.32 -87.20 -25.75
C PRO A 556 50.30 -87.26 -27.28
N LYS A 557 50.50 -88.45 -27.86
CA LYS A 557 50.48 -88.63 -29.35
C LYS A 557 49.04 -88.44 -29.88
N LYS A 558 48.08 -89.12 -29.24
CA LYS A 558 46.67 -89.01 -29.64
C LYS A 558 46.10 -87.59 -29.29
N GLU A 559 46.58 -87.03 -28.21
CA GLU A 559 46.23 -85.65 -27.85
C GLU A 559 46.65 -84.68 -28.97
N ALA A 560 47.88 -84.77 -29.44
CA ALA A 560 48.40 -83.94 -30.52
C ALA A 560 47.74 -84.24 -31.90
N GLU A 561 47.35 -85.50 -32.18
CA GLU A 561 46.57 -85.83 -33.36
C GLU A 561 45.18 -85.30 -33.35
N GLU A 562 44.50 -85.36 -32.19
CA GLU A 562 43.16 -84.83 -31.98
C GLU A 562 43.12 -83.30 -32.08
N GLU A 563 44.15 -82.63 -31.58
CA GLU A 563 44.22 -81.17 -31.69
C GLU A 563 44.27 -80.66 -33.13
N LYS A 564 44.84 -81.39 -34.06
CA LYS A 564 44.85 -81.08 -35.50
C LYS A 564 43.43 -81.02 -36.08
N VAL A 565 42.48 -81.74 -35.48
CA VAL A 565 41.07 -81.74 -35.85
C VAL A 565 40.29 -80.71 -35.07
N LEU A 566 40.61 -80.57 -33.77
CA LEU A 566 39.86 -79.68 -32.87
C LEU A 566 40.16 -78.19 -33.08
N VAL A 567 41.39 -77.83 -33.49
CA VAL A 567 41.75 -76.44 -33.75
C VAL A 567 40.89 -75.85 -34.89
N PRO A 568 40.82 -76.47 -36.11
CA PRO A 568 39.92 -75.97 -37.15
C PRO A 568 38.41 -76.01 -36.76
N LEU A 569 38.01 -77.02 -35.95
CA LEU A 569 36.63 -77.11 -35.44
C LEU A 569 36.26 -75.95 -34.59
N THR A 570 37.16 -75.53 -33.69
CA THR A 570 36.93 -74.39 -32.80
C THR A 570 36.96 -73.07 -33.54
N GLU A 571 37.75 -72.92 -34.59
CA GLU A 571 37.70 -71.79 -35.51
C GLU A 571 36.35 -71.70 -36.22
N ASN A 572 35.82 -72.78 -36.76
CA ASN A 572 34.51 -72.79 -37.42
C ASN A 572 33.38 -72.51 -36.46
N ARG A 573 33.41 -72.96 -35.18
CA ARG A 573 32.45 -72.61 -34.16
C ARG A 573 32.44 -71.13 -33.88
N ALA A 574 33.61 -70.51 -33.69
CA ALA A 574 33.73 -69.06 -33.47
C ALA A 574 33.23 -68.28 -34.69
N LYS A 575 33.53 -68.73 -35.93
CA LYS A 575 33.01 -68.14 -37.16
C LYS A 575 31.51 -68.25 -37.29
N THR A 576 30.90 -69.37 -36.92
CA THR A 576 29.44 -69.54 -36.92
C THR A 576 28.77 -68.54 -35.98
N VAL A 577 29.31 -68.37 -34.77
CA VAL A 577 28.80 -67.37 -33.80
C VAL A 577 29.04 -65.97 -34.33
N LYS A 578 30.21 -65.64 -34.90
CA LYS A 578 30.47 -64.32 -35.52
C LYS A 578 29.46 -64.04 -36.61
N ASN A 579 29.22 -64.95 -37.53
CA ASN A 579 28.24 -64.73 -38.60
C ASN A 579 26.83 -64.47 -38.05
N ALA A 580 26.43 -65.25 -37.06
CA ALA A 580 25.13 -65.04 -36.43
C ALA A 580 24.97 -63.67 -35.71
N LEU A 581 26.07 -63.14 -35.19
CA LEU A 581 26.08 -61.75 -34.59
C LEU A 581 26.08 -60.65 -35.68
N VAL A 582 26.82 -60.90 -36.81
CA VAL A 582 26.83 -59.99 -37.97
C VAL A 582 25.47 -59.95 -38.64
N GLU A 583 24.77 -61.05 -38.77
CA GLU A 583 23.38 -61.12 -39.27
C GLU A 583 22.39 -60.27 -38.42
N ARG A 584 22.69 -60.04 -37.15
CA ARG A 584 21.93 -59.16 -36.23
C ARG A 584 22.34 -57.70 -36.30
N GLY A 585 23.33 -57.37 -37.15
CA GLY A 585 23.76 -55.97 -37.34
C GLY A 585 25.02 -55.58 -36.57
N MET A 586 25.81 -56.59 -36.04
CA MET A 586 27.12 -56.26 -35.49
C MET A 586 28.13 -56.01 -36.62
N ASP A 587 28.93 -54.95 -36.43
CA ASP A 587 30.06 -54.67 -37.32
C ASP A 587 31.10 -55.81 -37.27
N PRO A 588 31.40 -56.49 -38.42
CA PRO A 588 32.35 -57.61 -38.49
C PRO A 588 33.76 -57.17 -38.03
N ASP A 589 34.16 -55.88 -38.20
CA ASP A 589 35.51 -55.42 -37.86
C ASP A 589 35.69 -55.24 -36.34
N ARG A 590 34.57 -55.23 -35.60
CA ARG A 590 34.56 -55.22 -34.16
C ARG A 590 34.51 -56.59 -33.50
N ILE A 591 34.47 -57.70 -34.30
CA ILE A 591 34.47 -59.09 -33.81
C ILE A 591 35.77 -59.79 -34.19
N GLU A 592 36.57 -60.01 -33.16
CA GLU A 592 37.78 -60.84 -33.29
C GLU A 592 37.49 -62.31 -32.95
N ILE A 593 38.19 -63.25 -33.55
CA ILE A 593 38.08 -64.64 -33.20
C ILE A 593 39.46 -65.25 -32.83
N GLN A 594 39.46 -66.07 -31.78
CA GLN A 594 40.56 -66.89 -31.37
C GLN A 594 40.06 -68.33 -31.15
N PHE A 595 40.94 -69.32 -31.38
CA PHE A 595 40.53 -70.71 -31.30
C PHE A 595 41.65 -71.54 -30.70
N PHE A 596 41.28 -72.43 -29.78
CA PHE A 596 42.25 -73.11 -28.92
C PHE A 596 42.12 -74.61 -28.92
N GLY A 597 41.34 -75.22 -29.81
CA GLY A 597 41.13 -76.68 -29.82
C GLY A 597 40.67 -77.17 -28.44
N GLY A 598 41.28 -78.25 -27.96
CA GLY A 598 41.05 -78.80 -26.63
C GLY A 598 42.08 -78.40 -25.57
N THR A 599 42.90 -77.37 -25.85
CA THR A 599 44.05 -77.00 -25.00
C THR A 599 43.67 -76.21 -23.72
N ARG A 600 42.46 -75.68 -23.65
CA ARG A 600 41.99 -74.84 -22.53
C ARG A 600 40.68 -75.39 -21.92
N PRO A 601 40.71 -76.56 -21.21
CA PRO A 601 39.53 -77.06 -20.52
C PRO A 601 39.23 -76.24 -19.31
N ILE A 602 37.93 -76.02 -19.00
CA ILE A 602 37.43 -75.35 -17.77
C ILE A 602 36.95 -76.37 -16.74
N VAL A 603 36.73 -77.60 -17.15
CA VAL A 603 36.36 -78.71 -16.27
C VAL A 603 37.18 -79.94 -16.70
N SER A 604 37.31 -80.97 -15.84
CA SER A 604 38.01 -82.19 -16.13
C SER A 604 37.48 -82.80 -17.42
N VAL A 605 38.40 -83.15 -18.35
CA VAL A 605 38.07 -83.82 -19.63
C VAL A 605 37.59 -85.25 -19.41
N HIS A 606 37.85 -85.82 -18.23
CA HIS A 606 37.51 -87.19 -17.85
C HIS A 606 36.21 -87.32 -17.11
N ASP A 607 35.66 -86.21 -16.62
CA ASP A 607 34.38 -86.18 -15.96
C ASP A 607 33.25 -86.16 -16.99
N LEU A 608 32.52 -87.26 -17.05
CA LEU A 608 31.49 -87.52 -18.07
C LEU A 608 30.30 -86.54 -17.91
N ASP A 609 30.02 -86.14 -16.69
CA ASP A 609 28.83 -85.32 -16.38
C ASP A 609 29.03 -83.86 -16.79
N VAL A 610 30.24 -83.33 -16.69
CA VAL A 610 30.51 -81.92 -16.91
C VAL A 610 31.44 -81.62 -18.08
N ARG A 611 32.19 -82.64 -18.63
CA ARG A 611 33.18 -82.42 -19.71
C ARG A 611 32.63 -81.75 -20.96
N TRP A 612 31.31 -81.84 -21.20
CA TRP A 612 30.64 -81.15 -22.30
C TRP A 612 30.80 -79.66 -22.27
N LYS A 613 30.98 -79.05 -21.04
CA LYS A 613 31.22 -77.62 -20.82
C LYS A 613 32.50 -77.13 -21.51
N ASN A 614 33.44 -78.01 -21.84
CA ASN A 614 34.65 -77.67 -22.61
C ASN A 614 34.38 -77.42 -24.11
N ARG A 615 33.18 -77.77 -24.62
CA ARG A 615 32.75 -77.50 -26.01
C ARG A 615 31.98 -76.22 -26.05
N ARG A 616 32.68 -75.09 -26.06
CA ARG A 616 32.05 -73.78 -25.87
C ARG A 616 32.68 -72.73 -26.78
N VAL A 617 31.94 -71.59 -26.93
CA VAL A 617 32.47 -70.31 -27.37
C VAL A 617 32.27 -69.33 -26.22
N GLU A 618 33.36 -68.70 -25.83
CA GLU A 618 33.38 -67.65 -24.82
C GLU A 618 33.33 -66.27 -25.48
N PHE A 619 32.63 -65.36 -24.83
CA PHE A 619 32.44 -63.96 -25.26
C PHE A 619 33.23 -63.03 -24.34
N ILE A 620 34.25 -62.38 -24.88
CA ILE A 620 35.17 -61.52 -24.12
C ILE A 620 35.10 -60.12 -24.68
N MET A 621 34.81 -59.18 -23.83
CA MET A 621 34.81 -57.77 -24.19
C MET A 621 36.23 -57.23 -24.03
N LYS A 622 36.77 -56.65 -25.07
CA LYS A 622 38.10 -56.05 -25.10
C LYS A 622 37.95 -54.49 -25.06
N GLU A 623 38.93 -53.84 -24.44
CA GLU A 623 39.16 -52.45 -24.69
C GLU A 623 39.56 -52.20 -26.16
N LYS A 624 39.18 -50.95 -26.66
CA LYS A 624 39.56 -50.60 -28.07
C LYS A 624 41.04 -50.67 -28.32
#